data_4a05262fc6cc4305a6fcdf252730b631
#
_entry.id   4a05262fc6cc4305a6fcdf252730b631
#
_cell.length_a   1.000
_cell.length_b   1.000
_cell.length_c   1.000
_cell.angle_alpha   90.00
_cell.angle_beta   90.00
_cell.angle_gamma   90.00
#
_symmetry.space_group_name_H-M   'P 1'
#
loop_
_entity.id
_entity.type
_entity.pdbx_description
1 polymer ?
#
loop_
_entity_poly.entity_id
_entity_poly.type
_entity_poly.pdbx_seq_one_letter_code
_entity_poly.pdbx_strand_id
1 'polypeptide(L)'
;DCSTAPSPRRARILLAEKGVSHETVAVDLRHGEQLGEAYRRINPQCTVPALRTEDGQVLTDNAAIAAYLEARHPEPPLMGTTPAEKAEVASWHWRIEFEGLMAIAEALRNGSPAMADRALPGPVDYAQIPALAERGVARVQQFFATLNHHLADRAFVATERFSIADIAAVVAVDFARVVKVKPGEQHPHLQRWRAAMALRPAMAL
;
A
#
# COMPACT_ATOMS: atom_id res chain seq x y z
N ASP A 1 -3.82 7.35 -11.32
CA ASP A 1 -3.03 7.64 -10.12
C ASP A 1 -3.72 8.68 -9.22
N CYS A 2 -3.41 8.67 -7.94
CA CYS A 2 -3.77 9.73 -6.98
C CYS A 2 -2.60 9.91 -6.01
N SER A 3 -2.02 11.12 -5.99
CA SER A 3 -0.78 11.40 -5.23
C SER A 3 -0.91 11.20 -3.72
N THR A 4 -2.11 11.38 -3.16
CA THR A 4 -2.37 11.26 -1.71
C THR A 4 -2.82 9.88 -1.26
N ALA A 5 -3.11 8.97 -2.21
CA ALA A 5 -3.64 7.65 -1.88
C ALA A 5 -2.52 6.61 -1.69
N PRO A 6 -2.63 5.72 -0.69
CA PRO A 6 -1.58 4.75 -0.37
C PRO A 6 -1.40 3.67 -1.45
N SER A 7 -2.49 3.23 -2.08
CA SER A 7 -2.41 2.17 -3.08
C SER A 7 -1.67 2.60 -4.36
N PRO A 8 -1.95 3.77 -4.98
CA PRO A 8 -1.15 4.28 -6.08
C PRO A 8 0.30 4.56 -5.71
N ARG A 9 0.59 5.03 -4.48
CA ARG A 9 1.95 5.26 -4.03
C ARG A 9 2.79 3.98 -4.10
N ARG A 10 2.24 2.82 -3.74
CA ARG A 10 2.94 1.53 -3.87
C ARG A 10 3.30 1.22 -5.32
N ALA A 11 2.36 1.44 -6.25
CA ALA A 11 2.62 1.24 -7.67
C ALA A 11 3.71 2.19 -8.21
N ARG A 12 3.68 3.48 -7.81
CA ARG A 12 4.73 4.45 -8.19
C ARG A 12 6.11 4.03 -7.70
N ILE A 13 6.21 3.65 -6.42
CA ILE A 13 7.48 3.18 -5.85
C ILE A 13 7.96 1.94 -6.59
N LEU A 14 7.09 0.98 -6.86
CA LEU A 14 7.45 -0.24 -7.57
C LEU A 14 7.94 0.04 -9.00
N LEU A 15 7.26 0.90 -9.74
CA LEU A 15 7.68 1.32 -11.09
C LEU A 15 9.06 1.99 -11.05
N ALA A 16 9.29 2.88 -10.09
CA ALA A 16 10.57 3.55 -9.92
C ALA A 16 11.70 2.59 -9.53
N GLU A 17 11.47 1.63 -8.62
CA GLU A 17 12.44 0.62 -8.23
C GLU A 17 12.78 -0.35 -9.39
N LYS A 18 11.83 -0.58 -10.29
CA LYS A 18 12.03 -1.34 -11.52
C LYS A 18 12.62 -0.51 -12.66
N GLY A 19 12.78 0.81 -12.49
CA GLY A 19 13.27 1.70 -13.55
C GLY A 19 12.32 1.81 -14.75
N VAL A 20 11.02 1.57 -14.55
CA VAL A 20 10.02 1.58 -15.62
C VAL A 20 9.47 2.99 -15.81
N SER A 21 9.72 3.56 -16.98
CA SER A 21 9.14 4.83 -17.41
C SER A 21 7.64 4.67 -17.71
N HIS A 22 6.83 5.63 -17.30
CA HIS A 22 5.38 5.61 -17.50
C HIS A 22 4.79 7.01 -17.56
N GLU A 23 3.64 7.15 -18.19
CA GLU A 23 2.79 8.33 -18.07
C GLU A 23 1.89 8.21 -16.84
N THR A 24 1.70 9.35 -16.17
CA THR A 24 0.79 9.42 -15.01
C THR A 24 -0.44 10.25 -15.35
N VAL A 25 -1.61 9.62 -15.24
CA VAL A 25 -2.92 10.31 -15.32
C VAL A 25 -3.46 10.44 -13.91
N ALA A 26 -3.66 11.68 -13.46
CA ALA A 26 -4.24 11.96 -12.14
C ALA A 26 -5.73 11.64 -12.13
N VAL A 27 -6.22 11.14 -10.99
CA VAL A 27 -7.64 10.87 -10.73
C VAL A 27 -8.02 11.61 -9.45
N ASP A 28 -8.99 12.51 -9.53
CA ASP A 28 -9.43 13.31 -8.39
C ASP A 28 -10.42 12.53 -7.50
N LEU A 29 -9.87 11.84 -6.51
CA LEU A 29 -10.67 11.10 -5.54
C LEU A 29 -11.53 12.00 -4.64
N ARG A 30 -11.14 13.27 -4.45
CA ARG A 30 -11.88 14.21 -3.59
C ARG A 30 -13.23 14.59 -4.19
N HIS A 31 -13.26 14.73 -5.53
CA HIS A 31 -14.48 15.03 -6.26
C HIS A 31 -15.16 13.78 -6.84
N GLY A 32 -14.68 12.58 -6.46
CA GLY A 32 -15.33 11.33 -6.84
C GLY A 32 -15.15 10.93 -8.30
N GLU A 33 -14.10 11.42 -8.98
CA GLU A 33 -13.84 11.14 -10.39
C GLU A 33 -13.80 9.63 -10.68
N GLN A 34 -13.28 8.82 -9.75
CA GLN A 34 -13.24 7.36 -9.86
C GLN A 34 -14.64 6.71 -9.90
N LEU A 35 -15.69 7.43 -9.49
CA LEU A 35 -17.08 6.97 -9.52
C LEU A 35 -17.79 7.38 -10.82
N GLY A 36 -17.18 8.26 -11.61
CA GLY A 36 -17.72 8.72 -12.88
C GLY A 36 -17.68 7.65 -13.96
N GLU A 37 -18.58 7.78 -14.95
CA GLU A 37 -18.71 6.80 -16.03
C GLU A 37 -17.42 6.62 -16.83
N ALA A 38 -16.67 7.70 -17.08
CA ALA A 38 -15.41 7.64 -17.81
C ALA A 38 -14.38 6.73 -17.12
N TYR A 39 -14.22 6.85 -15.80
CA TYR A 39 -13.30 6.02 -15.06
C TYR A 39 -13.81 4.59 -14.88
N ARG A 40 -15.13 4.40 -14.69
CA ARG A 40 -15.74 3.05 -14.59
C ARG A 40 -15.50 2.19 -15.84
N ARG A 41 -15.33 2.78 -17.01
CA ARG A 41 -14.94 2.06 -18.24
C ARG A 41 -13.49 1.56 -18.18
N ILE A 42 -12.62 2.23 -17.41
CA ILE A 42 -11.23 1.83 -17.21
C ILE A 42 -11.16 0.80 -16.06
N ASN A 43 -11.78 1.10 -14.92
CA ASN A 43 -11.83 0.23 -13.76
C ASN A 43 -13.24 0.20 -13.15
N PRO A 44 -14.04 -0.84 -13.43
CA PRO A 44 -15.38 -0.99 -12.87
C PRO A 44 -15.42 -1.07 -11.34
N GLN A 45 -14.28 -1.41 -10.69
CA GLN A 45 -14.16 -1.43 -9.24
C GLN A 45 -14.05 -0.03 -8.62
N CYS A 46 -13.94 1.05 -9.44
CA CYS A 46 -13.86 2.43 -8.97
C CYS A 46 -12.74 2.67 -7.94
N THR A 47 -11.60 2.01 -8.14
CA THR A 47 -10.43 2.09 -7.25
C THR A 47 -9.20 2.54 -8.03
N VAL A 48 -8.20 3.05 -7.32
CA VAL A 48 -6.88 3.37 -7.83
C VAL A 48 -5.83 2.54 -7.08
N PRO A 49 -4.70 2.16 -7.71
CA PRO A 49 -4.26 2.49 -9.08
C PRO A 49 -4.96 1.68 -10.15
N ALA A 50 -4.83 2.14 -11.40
CA ALA A 50 -5.02 1.34 -12.61
C ALA A 50 -3.79 1.54 -13.49
N LEU A 51 -3.16 0.47 -13.93
CA LEU A 51 -2.02 0.47 -14.85
C LEU A 51 -2.46 -0.09 -16.19
N ARG A 52 -2.30 0.70 -17.27
CA ARG A 52 -2.46 0.21 -18.63
C ARG A 52 -1.11 -0.27 -19.16
N THR A 53 -1.05 -1.49 -19.60
CA THR A 53 0.13 -2.11 -20.20
C THR A 53 0.29 -1.69 -21.68
N GLU A 54 1.45 -1.97 -22.28
CA GLU A 54 1.75 -1.64 -23.68
C GLU A 54 0.77 -2.31 -24.67
N ASP A 55 0.31 -3.53 -24.33
CA ASP A 55 -0.67 -4.29 -25.14
C ASP A 55 -2.13 -3.91 -24.83
N GLY A 56 -2.34 -2.88 -23.99
CA GLY A 56 -3.65 -2.31 -23.69
C GLY A 56 -4.42 -2.98 -22.55
N GLN A 57 -3.86 -4.00 -21.90
CA GLN A 57 -4.48 -4.60 -20.71
C GLN A 57 -4.53 -3.57 -19.57
N VAL A 58 -5.58 -3.59 -18.76
CA VAL A 58 -5.71 -2.76 -17.57
C VAL A 58 -5.60 -3.63 -16.31
N LEU A 59 -4.61 -3.34 -15.47
CA LEU A 59 -4.38 -3.97 -14.19
C LEU A 59 -4.88 -3.03 -13.08
N THR A 60 -5.78 -3.48 -12.23
CA THR A 60 -6.58 -2.62 -11.33
C THR A 60 -6.25 -2.78 -9.86
N ASP A 61 -5.27 -3.61 -9.51
CA ASP A 61 -4.82 -3.81 -8.14
C ASP A 61 -3.30 -3.97 -8.05
N ASN A 62 -2.76 -3.72 -6.85
CA ASN A 62 -1.31 -3.76 -6.65
C ASN A 62 -0.72 -5.18 -6.78
N ALA A 63 -1.49 -6.23 -6.53
CA ALA A 63 -1.00 -7.60 -6.66
C ALA A 63 -0.79 -7.94 -8.14
N ALA A 64 -1.77 -7.63 -9.00
CA ALA A 64 -1.66 -7.81 -10.45
C ALA A 64 -0.54 -6.96 -11.04
N ILE A 65 -0.44 -5.68 -10.63
CA ILE A 65 0.62 -4.78 -11.08
C ILE A 65 2.00 -5.32 -10.67
N ALA A 66 2.17 -5.78 -9.43
CA ALA A 66 3.44 -6.32 -8.96
C ALA A 66 3.82 -7.61 -9.72
N ALA A 67 2.89 -8.53 -9.89
CA ALA A 67 3.13 -9.77 -10.64
C ALA A 67 3.50 -9.52 -12.11
N TYR A 68 2.81 -8.58 -12.76
CA TYR A 68 3.12 -8.19 -14.14
C TYR A 68 4.50 -7.55 -14.25
N LEU A 69 4.80 -6.57 -13.39
CA LEU A 69 6.09 -5.86 -13.43
C LEU A 69 7.25 -6.78 -13.09
N GLU A 70 7.09 -7.71 -12.13
CA GLU A 70 8.11 -8.69 -11.80
C GLU A 70 8.41 -9.65 -12.96
N ALA A 71 7.35 -10.09 -13.65
CA ALA A 71 7.51 -10.99 -14.80
C ALA A 71 8.11 -10.28 -16.03
N ARG A 72 7.71 -9.02 -16.27
CA ARG A 72 8.15 -8.24 -17.43
C ARG A 72 9.52 -7.62 -17.24
N HIS A 73 9.86 -7.25 -16.00
CA HIS A 73 11.12 -6.62 -15.58
C HIS A 73 11.66 -7.38 -14.36
N PRO A 74 12.29 -8.57 -14.54
CA PRO A 74 12.68 -9.41 -13.42
C PRO A 74 13.76 -8.78 -12.53
N GLU A 75 14.52 -7.82 -13.04
CA GLU A 75 15.59 -7.14 -12.28
C GLU A 75 15.21 -5.69 -11.92
N PRO A 76 15.50 -5.27 -10.68
CA PRO A 76 15.88 -6.09 -9.53
C PRO A 76 14.73 -7.00 -9.06
N PRO A 77 15.00 -8.22 -8.55
CA PRO A 77 13.96 -9.12 -8.07
C PRO A 77 13.33 -8.60 -6.77
N LEU A 78 12.07 -8.21 -6.82
CA LEU A 78 11.36 -7.62 -5.67
C LEU A 78 10.31 -8.56 -5.05
N MET A 79 10.09 -9.72 -5.67
CA MET A 79 9.17 -10.75 -5.16
C MET A 79 9.87 -12.05 -4.74
N GLY A 80 11.22 -12.00 -4.57
CA GLY A 80 12.04 -13.15 -4.21
C GLY A 80 12.51 -13.97 -5.41
N THR A 81 13.65 -14.63 -5.27
CA THR A 81 14.30 -15.41 -6.34
C THR A 81 14.10 -16.92 -6.16
N THR A 82 14.16 -17.39 -4.93
CA THR A 82 13.94 -18.80 -4.58
C THR A 82 12.47 -19.05 -4.17
N PRO A 83 11.98 -20.30 -4.20
CA PRO A 83 10.65 -20.61 -3.69
C PRO A 83 10.43 -20.17 -2.24
N ALA A 84 11.45 -20.31 -1.38
CA ALA A 84 11.37 -19.88 0.01
C ALA A 84 11.25 -18.35 0.14
N GLU A 85 12.11 -17.59 -0.57
CA GLU A 85 12.02 -16.12 -0.58
C GLU A 85 10.66 -15.64 -1.12
N LYS A 86 10.16 -16.25 -2.20
CA LYS A 86 8.84 -15.91 -2.76
C LYS A 86 7.71 -16.12 -1.75
N ALA A 87 7.76 -17.22 -1.00
CA ALA A 87 6.79 -17.52 0.04
C ALA A 87 6.87 -16.51 1.19
N GLU A 88 8.09 -16.15 1.63
CA GLU A 88 8.32 -15.18 2.70
C GLU A 88 7.84 -13.78 2.30
N VAL A 89 8.19 -13.31 1.09
CA VAL A 89 7.73 -12.01 0.57
C VAL A 89 6.21 -11.98 0.47
N ALA A 90 5.59 -13.03 -0.06
CA ALA A 90 4.13 -13.11 -0.18
C ALA A 90 3.44 -13.09 1.20
N SER A 91 3.99 -13.83 2.18
CA SER A 91 3.47 -13.90 3.55
C SER A 91 3.52 -12.52 4.23
N TRP A 92 4.66 -11.84 4.18
CA TRP A 92 4.79 -10.51 4.79
C TRP A 92 3.99 -9.46 4.05
N HIS A 93 3.95 -9.50 2.73
CA HIS A 93 3.12 -8.58 1.94
C HIS A 93 1.65 -8.71 2.33
N TRP A 94 1.12 -9.95 2.45
CA TRP A 94 -0.25 -10.21 2.92
C TRP A 94 -0.49 -9.69 4.34
N ARG A 95 0.44 -9.94 5.27
CA ARG A 95 0.30 -9.43 6.65
C ARG A 95 0.23 -7.91 6.69
N ILE A 96 1.07 -7.21 5.92
CA ILE A 96 1.06 -5.75 5.86
C ILE A 96 -0.26 -5.24 5.26
N GLU A 97 -0.76 -5.88 4.22
CA GLU A 97 -2.08 -5.57 3.66
C GLU A 97 -3.18 -5.71 4.71
N PHE A 98 -3.27 -6.87 5.34
CA PHE A 98 -4.37 -7.20 6.24
C PHE A 98 -4.25 -6.52 7.61
N GLU A 99 -3.07 -6.59 8.25
CA GLU A 99 -2.87 -6.07 9.61
C GLU A 99 -2.59 -4.56 9.63
N GLY A 100 -1.99 -4.01 8.58
CA GLY A 100 -1.60 -2.61 8.44
C GLY A 100 -2.58 -1.80 7.59
N LEU A 101 -2.50 -1.93 6.27
CA LEU A 101 -3.23 -1.06 5.32
C LEU A 101 -4.75 -1.16 5.46
N MET A 102 -5.28 -2.39 5.60
CA MET A 102 -6.72 -2.59 5.82
C MET A 102 -7.17 -2.06 7.18
N ALA A 103 -6.35 -2.17 8.22
CA ALA A 103 -6.67 -1.60 9.53
C ALA A 103 -6.70 -0.05 9.49
N ILE A 104 -5.77 0.58 8.76
CA ILE A 104 -5.79 2.03 8.55
C ILE A 104 -7.03 2.45 7.75
N ALA A 105 -7.35 1.71 6.69
CA ALA A 105 -8.54 1.98 5.89
C ALA A 105 -9.83 1.82 6.72
N GLU A 106 -9.90 0.78 7.56
CA GLU A 106 -11.01 0.55 8.50
C GLU A 106 -11.18 1.74 9.45
N ALA A 107 -10.09 2.20 10.07
CA ALA A 107 -10.11 3.34 10.97
C ALA A 107 -10.51 4.65 10.27
N LEU A 108 -9.88 4.95 9.14
CA LEU A 108 -10.12 6.18 8.38
C LEU A 108 -11.55 6.25 7.85
N ARG A 109 -11.99 5.19 7.17
CA ARG A 109 -13.25 5.20 6.44
C ARG A 109 -14.47 5.13 7.35
N ASN A 110 -14.35 4.49 8.51
CA ASN A 110 -15.42 4.43 9.48
C ASN A 110 -15.40 5.59 10.50
N GLY A 111 -14.27 6.32 10.62
CA GLY A 111 -14.13 7.41 11.60
C GLY A 111 -14.15 8.81 11.00
N SER A 112 -13.95 8.98 9.69
CA SER A 112 -13.90 10.29 9.06
C SER A 112 -15.26 10.72 8.51
N PRO A 113 -15.78 11.90 8.90
CA PRO A 113 -17.05 12.43 8.32
C PRO A 113 -16.97 12.60 6.80
N ALA A 114 -15.79 12.88 6.26
CA ALA A 114 -15.58 13.00 4.81
C ALA A 114 -15.75 11.68 4.04
N MET A 115 -15.86 10.55 4.77
CA MET A 115 -16.07 9.21 4.21
C MET A 115 -17.49 8.68 4.51
N ALA A 116 -18.44 9.55 4.81
CA ALA A 116 -19.86 9.15 4.99
C ALA A 116 -20.30 8.33 3.77
N ASP A 117 -20.98 7.23 4.02
CA ASP A 117 -21.44 6.24 3.03
C ASP A 117 -20.33 5.59 2.18
N ARG A 118 -19.06 5.85 2.51
CA ARG A 118 -17.87 5.34 1.82
C ARG A 118 -16.99 4.48 2.72
N ALA A 119 -17.60 3.70 3.61
CA ALA A 119 -16.88 2.84 4.56
C ALA A 119 -15.97 1.81 3.87
N LEU A 120 -16.29 1.41 2.65
CA LEU A 120 -15.42 0.60 1.80
C LEU A 120 -15.12 1.33 0.47
N PRO A 121 -13.96 1.10 -0.15
CA PRO A 121 -13.71 1.55 -1.52
C PRO A 121 -14.57 0.74 -2.51
N GLY A 122 -14.83 1.34 -3.67
CA GLY A 122 -15.59 0.63 -4.71
C GLY A 122 -16.84 1.37 -5.17
N PRO A 123 -17.66 0.76 -6.03
CA PRO A 123 -18.83 1.40 -6.64
C PRO A 123 -20.07 1.39 -5.76
N VAL A 124 -20.06 0.65 -4.64
CA VAL A 124 -21.20 0.50 -3.72
C VAL A 124 -20.98 1.35 -2.48
N ASP A 125 -22.04 2.02 -2.05
CA ASP A 125 -22.02 2.81 -0.82
C ASP A 125 -22.28 1.92 0.40
N TYR A 126 -21.49 2.10 1.43
CA TYR A 126 -21.59 1.41 2.71
C TYR A 126 -21.57 2.42 3.85
N ALA A 127 -22.55 2.33 4.73
CA ALA A 127 -22.61 3.15 5.94
C ALA A 127 -21.42 2.88 6.86
N GLN A 128 -20.98 3.91 7.56
CA GLN A 128 -19.92 3.83 8.56
C GLN A 128 -20.39 3.08 9.81
N ILE A 129 -19.47 2.36 10.42
CA ILE A 129 -19.66 1.64 11.69
C ILE A 129 -18.58 2.14 12.66
N PRO A 130 -18.91 3.08 13.59
CA PRO A 130 -17.90 3.71 14.47
C PRO A 130 -17.02 2.73 15.26
N ALA A 131 -17.56 1.62 15.72
CA ALA A 131 -16.80 0.59 16.43
C ALA A 131 -15.67 -0.01 15.58
N LEU A 132 -15.83 -0.02 14.23
CA LEU A 132 -14.75 -0.44 13.34
C LEU A 132 -13.63 0.60 13.26
N ALA A 133 -13.93 1.88 13.44
CA ALA A 133 -12.89 2.90 13.50
C ALA A 133 -11.98 2.71 14.73
N GLU A 134 -12.56 2.44 15.90
CA GLU A 134 -11.82 2.18 17.14
C GLU A 134 -10.98 0.90 17.01
N ARG A 135 -11.58 -0.19 16.52
CA ARG A 135 -10.86 -1.44 16.26
C ARG A 135 -9.73 -1.26 15.26
N GLY A 136 -9.95 -0.49 14.21
CA GLY A 136 -8.94 -0.18 13.20
C GLY A 136 -7.71 0.49 13.81
N VAL A 137 -7.89 1.51 14.67
CA VAL A 137 -6.80 2.18 15.39
C VAL A 137 -6.02 1.18 16.26
N ALA A 138 -6.72 0.37 17.04
CA ALA A 138 -6.08 -0.65 17.89
C ALA A 138 -5.25 -1.66 17.06
N ARG A 139 -5.78 -2.08 15.91
CA ARG A 139 -5.07 -2.97 14.97
C ARG A 139 -3.80 -2.32 14.40
N VAL A 140 -3.84 -1.04 14.05
CA VAL A 140 -2.66 -0.31 13.57
C VAL A 140 -1.57 -0.23 14.64
N GLN A 141 -1.93 0.02 15.90
CA GLN A 141 -1.00 0.01 17.01
C GLN A 141 -0.35 -1.36 17.21
N GLN A 142 -1.15 -2.43 17.16
CA GLN A 142 -0.66 -3.80 17.23
C GLN A 142 0.26 -4.15 16.04
N PHE A 143 -0.09 -3.72 14.83
CA PHE A 143 0.74 -3.90 13.65
C PHE A 143 2.11 -3.24 13.81
N PHE A 144 2.19 -2.01 14.36
CA PHE A 144 3.46 -1.35 14.63
C PHE A 144 4.30 -2.11 15.66
N ALA A 145 3.69 -2.62 16.73
CA ALA A 145 4.39 -3.43 17.71
C ALA A 145 4.95 -4.73 17.10
N THR A 146 4.14 -5.41 16.30
CA THR A 146 4.54 -6.63 15.57
C THR A 146 5.69 -6.36 14.62
N LEU A 147 5.57 -5.31 13.79
CA LEU A 147 6.61 -4.96 12.82
C LEU A 147 7.89 -4.50 13.51
N ASN A 148 7.80 -3.74 14.60
CA ASN A 148 8.95 -3.33 15.39
C ASN A 148 9.70 -4.53 15.98
N HIS A 149 8.99 -5.50 16.55
CA HIS A 149 9.60 -6.71 17.07
C HIS A 149 10.30 -7.51 15.97
N HIS A 150 9.64 -7.68 14.85
CA HIS A 150 10.17 -8.40 13.70
C HIS A 150 11.45 -7.77 13.11
N LEU A 151 11.54 -6.45 13.14
CA LEU A 151 12.67 -5.69 12.60
C LEU A 151 13.84 -5.53 13.59
N ALA A 152 13.83 -6.19 14.75
CA ALA A 152 14.85 -6.04 15.78
C ALA A 152 16.28 -6.25 15.24
N ASP A 153 16.47 -7.29 14.46
CA ASP A 153 17.74 -7.72 13.86
C ASP A 153 17.74 -7.77 12.33
N ARG A 154 16.69 -7.20 11.68
CA ARG A 154 16.50 -7.26 10.24
C ARG A 154 16.69 -5.91 9.58
N ALA A 155 17.29 -5.93 8.39
CA ALA A 155 17.43 -4.77 7.52
C ALA A 155 16.19 -4.56 6.63
N PHE A 156 15.50 -5.64 6.26
CA PHE A 156 14.31 -5.66 5.41
C PHE A 156 13.21 -6.53 6.01
N VAL A 157 11.96 -6.31 5.56
CA VAL A 157 10.80 -6.95 6.16
C VAL A 157 10.74 -8.45 5.89
N ALA A 158 10.96 -8.89 4.65
CA ALA A 158 10.75 -10.29 4.30
C ALA A 158 12.04 -11.11 4.24
N THR A 159 13.00 -10.66 3.46
CA THR A 159 14.25 -11.39 3.20
C THR A 159 15.46 -10.53 3.51
N GLU A 160 16.67 -11.00 3.17
CA GLU A 160 17.93 -10.23 3.28
C GLU A 160 18.01 -9.10 2.23
N ARG A 161 17.00 -8.93 1.39
CA ARG A 161 16.93 -7.93 0.32
C ARG A 161 15.63 -7.15 0.36
N PHE A 162 15.69 -5.92 -0.15
CA PHE A 162 14.51 -5.08 -0.35
C PHE A 162 13.51 -5.76 -1.28
N SER A 163 12.21 -5.65 -0.95
CA SER A 163 11.11 -6.32 -1.66
C SER A 163 9.82 -5.48 -1.67
N ILE A 164 8.79 -5.99 -2.35
CA ILE A 164 7.46 -5.38 -2.30
C ILE A 164 6.85 -5.34 -0.89
N ALA A 165 7.29 -6.22 0.02
CA ALA A 165 6.88 -6.16 1.42
C ALA A 165 7.38 -4.87 2.10
N ASP A 166 8.63 -4.45 1.81
CA ASP A 166 9.16 -3.18 2.32
C ASP A 166 8.40 -1.98 1.74
N ILE A 167 8.08 -2.00 0.45
CA ILE A 167 7.26 -0.96 -0.20
C ILE A 167 5.90 -0.82 0.52
N ALA A 168 5.22 -1.93 0.72
CA ALA A 168 3.92 -1.94 1.39
C ALA A 168 4.03 -1.46 2.83
N ALA A 169 5.07 -1.88 3.57
CA ALA A 169 5.31 -1.49 4.95
C ALA A 169 5.62 0.02 5.09
N VAL A 170 6.48 0.57 4.21
CA VAL A 170 6.76 2.03 4.19
C VAL A 170 5.46 2.80 4.00
N VAL A 171 4.66 2.41 3.02
CA VAL A 171 3.40 3.11 2.73
C VAL A 171 2.41 2.97 3.89
N ALA A 172 2.32 1.80 4.53
CA ALA A 172 1.46 1.60 5.70
C ALA A 172 1.89 2.48 6.88
N VAL A 173 3.18 2.49 7.21
CA VAL A 173 3.73 3.30 8.31
C VAL A 173 3.50 4.80 8.09
N ASP A 174 3.75 5.27 6.88
CA ASP A 174 3.57 6.69 6.55
C ASP A 174 2.09 7.08 6.51
N PHE A 175 1.23 6.22 5.97
CA PHE A 175 -0.19 6.49 5.81
C PHE A 175 -0.96 6.43 7.13
N ALA A 176 -0.48 5.71 8.15
CA ALA A 176 -1.13 5.64 9.47
C ALA A 176 -1.33 7.01 10.14
N ARG A 177 -0.60 8.03 9.70
CA ARG A 177 -0.79 9.41 10.18
C ARG A 177 -2.21 9.96 9.93
N VAL A 178 -2.92 9.47 8.92
CA VAL A 178 -4.30 9.91 8.62
C VAL A 178 -5.27 9.54 9.74
N VAL A 179 -4.93 8.51 10.53
CA VAL A 179 -5.66 8.07 11.72
C VAL A 179 -4.93 8.44 13.02
N LYS A 180 -4.00 9.41 12.94
CA LYS A 180 -3.22 9.96 14.06
C LYS A 180 -2.34 8.92 14.78
N VAL A 181 -1.97 7.84 14.11
CA VAL A 181 -1.04 6.83 14.63
C VAL A 181 0.30 7.00 13.92
N LYS A 182 1.38 6.98 14.70
CA LYS A 182 2.76 7.05 14.21
C LYS A 182 3.68 6.21 15.11
N PRO A 183 4.82 5.70 14.58
CA PRO A 183 5.83 5.07 15.42
C PRO A 183 6.34 6.05 16.47
N GLY A 184 6.33 5.64 17.75
CA GLY A 184 6.86 6.40 18.88
C GLY A 184 8.16 5.77 19.43
N GLU A 185 8.64 6.28 20.58
CA GLU A 185 9.86 5.80 21.25
C GLU A 185 9.83 4.29 21.55
N GLN A 186 8.65 3.73 21.74
CA GLN A 186 8.44 2.29 21.93
C GLN A 186 8.67 1.44 20.67
N HIS A 187 8.93 2.07 19.52
CA HIS A 187 9.16 1.39 18.25
C HIS A 187 10.54 1.72 17.63
N PRO A 188 11.67 1.53 18.36
CA PRO A 188 12.99 1.97 17.89
C PRO A 188 13.47 1.24 16.63
N HIS A 189 13.16 -0.05 16.50
CA HIS A 189 13.57 -0.85 15.34
C HIS A 189 12.79 -0.45 14.09
N LEU A 190 11.49 -0.18 14.24
CA LEU A 190 10.66 0.33 13.15
C LEU A 190 11.11 1.72 12.69
N GLN A 191 11.47 2.61 13.62
CA GLN A 191 12.01 3.93 13.30
C GLN A 191 13.36 3.82 12.57
N ARG A 192 14.29 2.99 13.06
CA ARG A 192 15.57 2.73 12.41
C ARG A 192 15.36 2.22 10.97
N TRP A 193 14.51 1.20 10.80
CA TRP A 193 14.21 0.64 9.50
C TRP A 193 13.59 1.70 8.57
N ARG A 194 12.59 2.47 9.05
CA ARG A 194 11.94 3.50 8.23
C ARG A 194 12.92 4.59 7.81
N ALA A 195 13.87 4.98 8.66
CA ALA A 195 14.93 5.93 8.33
C ALA A 195 15.86 5.36 7.24
N ALA A 196 16.24 4.09 7.33
CA ALA A 196 17.02 3.43 6.28
C ALA A 196 16.28 3.37 4.94
N MET A 197 14.99 3.07 4.95
CA MET A 197 14.16 3.08 3.73
C MET A 197 14.07 4.47 3.10
N ALA A 198 14.08 5.54 3.89
CA ALA A 198 14.03 6.91 3.38
C ALA A 198 15.25 7.30 2.51
N LEU A 199 16.35 6.57 2.60
CA LEU A 199 17.53 6.79 1.76
C LEU A 199 17.35 6.31 0.31
N ARG A 200 16.32 5.53 0.03
CA ARG A 200 16.00 5.10 -1.33
C ARG A 200 15.20 6.19 -2.05
N PRO A 201 15.65 6.68 -3.21
CA PRO A 201 14.98 7.80 -3.91
C PRO A 201 13.50 7.55 -4.19
N ALA A 202 13.12 6.32 -4.53
CA ALA A 202 11.73 5.97 -4.82
C ALA A 202 10.78 6.16 -3.61
N MET A 203 11.30 6.15 -2.38
CA MET A 203 10.47 6.34 -1.18
C MET A 203 9.97 7.78 -0.99
N ALA A 204 10.51 8.74 -1.74
CA ALA A 204 10.05 10.12 -1.74
C ALA A 204 8.76 10.33 -2.57
N LEU A 205 8.38 9.34 -3.39
CA LEU A 205 7.14 9.35 -4.19
C LEU A 205 5.88 9.11 -3.30
#